data_928895c6b2f39cf1e898e16dd55be1ca
#
_entry.id   928895c6b2f39cf1e898e16dd55be1ca
#
_cell.length_a   1.000
_cell.length_b   1.000
_cell.length_c   1.000
_cell.angle_alpha   90.00
_cell.angle_beta   90.00
_cell.angle_gamma   90.00
#
_symmetry.space_group_name_H-M   'P 1'
#
loop_
_entity.id
_entity.type
_entity.pdbx_description
1 polymer ?
#
loop_
_entity_poly.entity_id
_entity_poly.type
_entity_poly.pdbx_seq_one_letter_code
_entity_poly.pdbx_strand_id
1 'polypeptide(L)'
;MKKKGFTLIELLAVIVILGIITVIAVPKVLDIINKSRESASNSSIKLVKDAIKTQVASSDLTGPVFTKETDGCYIFNFDDQTTGNAKVLEIKNKDKVSGSIKYCNNTFSDDTLKFDGNSISKGDTNKNVICKRATTLHTEECTQVSDLYYCSTAGYTPSGTKGTSTITYGNLGTSGTLSSGDAFDCDVNGDGVYDPETERFYYASDYYNTSTKSFENDTAVLIYYNNVSNGSPSNSTTYAYNEAGLSFLSPKTAIQQLPTTSEWSNVSLKNTTRAILNENDENTTSGSTLPSDFSYSGYAARLLTIQEVRKAAKNDNIPTMKKGEFDNCIYLLENTKFSNDKNGSYSYWLETYYSSNANYAYDVNGRDLYVYGSDQVYYSSNNGVRPAIEVSKSNIDY
;
A
#
# COMPACT_ATOMS: atom_id res chain seq x y z
N MET A 1 14.61 -63.00 15.96
CA MET A 1 14.18 -61.86 15.13
C MET A 1 15.36 -61.44 14.23
N LYS A 2 15.24 -61.58 12.92
CA LYS A 2 16.25 -61.11 11.95
C LYS A 2 16.14 -59.60 11.82
N LYS A 3 17.14 -58.84 12.26
CA LYS A 3 17.26 -57.41 12.01
C LYS A 3 17.47 -57.20 10.51
N LYS A 4 16.51 -56.57 9.82
CA LYS A 4 16.69 -56.11 8.45
C LYS A 4 17.61 -54.88 8.48
N GLY A 5 18.76 -54.98 7.83
CA GLY A 5 19.66 -53.84 7.63
C GLY A 5 19.13 -52.98 6.44
N PHE A 6 19.42 -51.67 6.47
CA PHE A 6 19.15 -50.79 5.35
C PHE A 6 19.97 -51.16 4.14
N THR A 7 19.39 -51.08 2.96
CA THR A 7 20.10 -51.27 1.70
C THR A 7 20.90 -50.01 1.34
N LEU A 8 21.98 -50.17 0.61
CA LEU A 8 22.84 -49.06 0.19
C LEU A 8 22.07 -48.05 -0.66
N ILE A 9 21.06 -48.47 -1.41
CA ILE A 9 20.23 -47.62 -2.25
C ILE A 9 19.23 -46.80 -1.43
N GLU A 10 18.70 -47.34 -0.34
CA GLU A 10 17.84 -46.59 0.59
C GLU A 10 18.62 -45.49 1.31
N LEU A 11 19.86 -45.76 1.68
CA LEU A 11 20.73 -44.76 2.30
C LEU A 11 21.08 -43.65 1.29
N LEU A 12 21.41 -44.01 0.06
CA LEU A 12 21.72 -43.08 -1.03
C LEU A 12 20.54 -42.14 -1.30
N ALA A 13 19.33 -42.72 -1.40
CA ALA A 13 18.12 -41.94 -1.65
C ALA A 13 17.86 -40.90 -0.54
N VAL A 14 18.04 -41.27 0.72
CA VAL A 14 17.87 -40.36 1.86
C VAL A 14 18.90 -39.25 1.80
N ILE A 15 20.14 -39.50 1.52
CA ILE A 15 21.20 -38.47 1.44
C ILE A 15 20.91 -37.50 0.30
N VAL A 16 20.45 -37.96 -0.85
CA VAL A 16 20.09 -37.11 -2.01
C VAL A 16 18.90 -36.20 -1.65
N ILE A 17 17.85 -36.73 -1.03
CA ILE A 17 16.69 -35.96 -0.61
C ILE A 17 17.08 -34.92 0.43
N LEU A 18 17.87 -35.30 1.45
CA LEU A 18 18.36 -34.36 2.46
C LEU A 18 19.23 -33.27 1.84
N GLY A 19 20.09 -33.62 0.86
CA GLY A 19 20.91 -32.65 0.13
C GLY A 19 20.05 -31.60 -0.60
N ILE A 20 19.01 -32.03 -1.31
CA ILE A 20 18.09 -31.13 -2.03
C ILE A 20 17.34 -30.23 -1.05
N ILE A 21 16.80 -30.80 0.02
CA ILE A 21 16.07 -30.01 1.05
C ILE A 21 17.00 -28.98 1.69
N THR A 22 18.23 -29.36 2.02
CA THR A 22 19.20 -28.46 2.68
C THR A 22 19.56 -27.28 1.78
N VAL A 23 19.79 -27.50 0.49
CA VAL A 23 20.14 -26.45 -0.49
C VAL A 23 19.03 -25.40 -0.61
N ILE A 24 17.77 -25.82 -0.53
CA ILE A 24 16.61 -24.92 -0.69
C ILE A 24 16.19 -24.30 0.65
N ALA A 25 16.16 -25.06 1.72
CA ALA A 25 15.63 -24.64 3.01
C ALA A 25 16.59 -23.75 3.80
N VAL A 26 17.89 -24.03 3.77
CA VAL A 26 18.86 -23.27 4.58
C VAL A 26 18.92 -21.78 4.22
N PRO A 27 19.01 -21.37 2.94
CA PRO A 27 19.00 -19.97 2.58
C PRO A 27 17.71 -19.24 3.03
N LYS A 28 16.55 -19.86 2.86
CA LYS A 28 15.26 -19.28 3.27
C LYS A 28 15.15 -19.14 4.80
N VAL A 29 15.62 -20.12 5.55
CA VAL A 29 15.61 -20.06 7.03
C VAL A 29 16.55 -18.97 7.53
N LEU A 30 17.75 -18.84 6.94
CA LEU A 30 18.69 -17.77 7.31
C LEU A 30 18.12 -16.39 7.00
N ASP A 31 17.45 -16.20 5.86
CA ASP A 31 16.77 -14.95 5.51
C ASP A 31 15.67 -14.61 6.52
N ILE A 32 14.82 -15.57 6.89
CA ILE A 32 13.78 -15.37 7.90
C ILE A 32 14.38 -14.99 9.27
N ILE A 33 15.48 -15.66 9.68
CA ILE A 33 16.16 -15.34 10.94
C ILE A 33 16.73 -13.93 10.90
N ASN A 34 17.37 -13.54 9.80
CA ASN A 34 17.93 -12.20 9.64
C ASN A 34 16.84 -11.12 9.66
N LYS A 35 15.76 -11.31 8.92
CA LYS A 35 14.58 -10.40 8.93
C LYS A 35 13.95 -10.33 10.33
N SER A 36 13.85 -11.43 11.04
CA SER A 36 13.31 -11.44 12.41
C SER A 36 14.21 -10.66 13.38
N ARG A 37 15.53 -10.82 13.30
CA ARG A 37 16.49 -10.06 14.11
C ARG A 37 16.45 -8.58 13.80
N GLU A 38 16.39 -8.23 12.53
CA GLU A 38 16.28 -6.84 12.08
C GLU A 38 14.99 -6.20 12.58
N SER A 39 13.85 -6.87 12.43
CA SER A 39 12.56 -6.40 12.95
C SER A 39 12.58 -6.18 14.46
N ALA A 40 13.20 -7.09 15.21
CA ALA A 40 13.36 -6.95 16.66
C ALA A 40 14.27 -5.76 17.04
N SER A 41 15.36 -5.54 16.29
CA SER A 41 16.26 -4.40 16.46
C SER A 41 15.54 -3.08 16.20
N ASN A 42 14.82 -2.98 15.08
CA ASN A 42 14.04 -1.80 14.70
C ASN A 42 12.96 -1.46 15.75
N SER A 43 12.26 -2.48 16.24
CA SER A 43 11.27 -2.30 17.32
C SER A 43 11.92 -1.77 18.60
N SER A 44 13.10 -2.27 18.95
CA SER A 44 13.85 -1.82 20.14
C SER A 44 14.30 -0.37 20.00
N ILE A 45 14.81 0.03 18.84
CA ILE A 45 15.23 1.43 18.58
C ILE A 45 14.02 2.36 18.57
N LYS A 46 12.88 1.93 18.04
CA LYS A 46 11.63 2.70 18.14
C LYS A 46 11.26 2.98 19.60
N LEU A 47 11.36 1.97 20.47
CA LEU A 47 11.13 2.16 21.91
C LEU A 47 12.11 3.16 22.53
N VAL A 48 13.39 3.17 22.11
CA VAL A 48 14.37 4.18 22.54
C VAL A 48 13.93 5.58 22.13
N LYS A 49 13.53 5.77 20.85
CA LYS A 49 13.05 7.05 20.35
C LYS A 49 11.78 7.52 21.05
N ASP A 50 10.83 6.63 21.30
CA ASP A 50 9.60 6.95 22.03
C ASP A 50 9.90 7.31 23.50
N ALA A 51 10.86 6.66 24.13
CA ALA A 51 11.33 7.02 25.47
C ALA A 51 11.99 8.41 25.50
N ILE A 52 12.84 8.74 24.51
CA ILE A 52 13.42 10.07 24.35
C ILE A 52 12.33 11.12 24.27
N LYS A 53 11.37 10.96 23.34
CA LYS A 53 10.24 11.90 23.19
C LYS A 53 9.49 12.10 24.50
N THR A 54 9.11 11.02 25.15
CA THR A 54 8.31 11.04 26.37
C THR A 54 9.06 11.69 27.52
N GLN A 55 10.32 11.29 27.73
CA GLN A 55 11.09 11.77 28.88
C GLN A 55 11.56 13.22 28.68
N VAL A 56 11.93 13.63 27.47
CA VAL A 56 12.21 15.05 27.15
C VAL A 56 10.95 15.91 27.35
N ALA A 57 9.80 15.48 26.89
CA ALA A 57 8.54 16.21 27.11
C ALA A 57 8.14 16.30 28.58
N SER A 58 8.47 15.30 29.41
CA SER A 58 8.19 15.28 30.84
C SER A 58 9.25 15.98 31.67
N SER A 59 10.45 16.23 31.14
CA SER A 59 11.56 16.86 31.87
C SER A 59 11.24 18.26 32.38
N ASP A 60 10.40 18.98 31.67
CA ASP A 60 9.96 20.33 32.04
C ASP A 60 8.99 20.35 33.26
N LEU A 61 8.49 19.18 33.69
CA LEU A 61 7.52 19.08 34.78
C LEU A 61 8.10 18.45 36.05
N THR A 62 8.69 17.28 35.96
CA THR A 62 9.17 16.55 37.19
C THR A 62 10.21 15.46 36.84
N GLY A 63 10.72 15.41 35.63
CA GLY A 63 11.56 14.33 35.12
C GLY A 63 13.07 14.60 35.22
N PRO A 64 13.89 13.68 34.70
CA PRO A 64 15.32 13.85 34.60
C PRO A 64 15.69 15.07 33.77
N VAL A 65 16.67 15.85 34.20
CA VAL A 65 17.10 17.07 33.51
C VAL A 65 17.99 16.70 32.33
N PHE A 66 17.50 16.93 31.10
CA PHE A 66 18.29 16.79 29.88
C PHE A 66 18.96 18.11 29.49
N THR A 67 20.19 18.02 29.01
CA THR A 67 20.96 19.20 28.58
C THR A 67 20.70 19.50 27.11
N LYS A 68 20.29 20.73 26.82
CA LYS A 68 20.16 21.24 25.44
C LYS A 68 21.51 21.74 24.92
N GLU A 69 21.77 21.50 23.65
CA GLU A 69 22.84 22.13 22.92
C GLU A 69 22.50 23.62 22.61
N THR A 70 23.50 24.34 22.11
CA THR A 70 23.34 25.77 21.76
C THR A 70 22.28 26.05 20.67
N ASP A 71 21.97 25.04 19.86
CA ASP A 71 20.94 25.09 18.82
C ASP A 71 19.53 24.67 19.32
N GLY A 72 19.40 24.43 20.63
CA GLY A 72 18.13 24.05 21.26
C GLY A 72 17.77 22.57 21.15
N CYS A 73 18.67 21.74 20.61
CA CYS A 73 18.48 20.33 20.42
C CYS A 73 19.05 19.50 21.58
N TYR A 74 18.65 18.22 21.66
CA TYR A 74 19.20 17.25 22.61
C TYR A 74 20.00 16.20 21.83
N ILE A 75 21.21 15.91 22.29
CA ILE A 75 22.06 14.82 21.75
C ILE A 75 22.09 13.70 22.76
N PHE A 76 21.80 12.48 22.31
CA PHE A 76 21.89 11.24 23.07
C PHE A 76 22.99 10.37 22.44
N ASN A 77 24.12 10.25 23.13
CA ASN A 77 25.24 9.39 22.71
C ASN A 77 25.27 8.14 23.57
N PHE A 78 24.91 6.99 22.99
CA PHE A 78 24.88 5.69 23.67
C PHE A 78 26.22 4.94 23.63
N ASP A 79 27.20 5.42 22.88
CA ASP A 79 28.56 4.87 22.92
C ASP A 79 29.28 5.29 24.22
N ASP A 80 28.87 6.44 24.82
CA ASP A 80 29.23 6.83 26.16
C ASP A 80 27.98 7.07 27.02
N GLN A 81 27.59 6.05 27.74
CA GLN A 81 26.40 6.10 28.62
C GLN A 81 26.73 6.58 30.05
N THR A 82 27.95 7.01 30.27
CA THR A 82 28.42 7.51 31.60
C THR A 82 28.23 9.02 31.69
N THR A 83 28.07 9.72 30.59
CA THR A 83 27.93 11.17 30.51
C THR A 83 26.73 11.58 29.63
N GLY A 84 26.39 12.86 29.65
CA GLY A 84 25.36 13.45 28.79
C GLY A 84 23.94 12.92 28.96
N ASN A 85 23.09 13.19 27.96
CA ASN A 85 21.67 12.85 28.01
C ASN A 85 21.39 11.34 27.99
N ALA A 86 22.25 10.55 27.36
CA ALA A 86 22.11 9.10 27.37
C ALA A 86 22.27 8.49 28.76
N LYS A 87 23.08 9.11 29.64
CA LYS A 87 23.18 8.68 31.04
C LYS A 87 21.86 8.81 31.79
N VAL A 88 21.19 9.92 31.58
CA VAL A 88 19.97 10.30 32.31
C VAL A 88 18.74 9.55 31.79
N LEU A 89 18.72 9.18 30.51
CA LEU A 89 17.60 8.51 29.89
C LEU A 89 17.34 7.13 30.54
N GLU A 90 16.12 6.88 30.97
CA GLU A 90 15.69 5.63 31.59
C GLU A 90 15.00 4.71 30.56
N ILE A 91 15.71 3.66 30.14
CA ILE A 91 15.19 2.63 29.23
C ILE A 91 15.71 1.24 29.62
N LYS A 92 14.91 0.21 29.32
CA LYS A 92 15.35 -1.20 29.48
C LYS A 92 16.39 -1.57 28.42
N ASN A 93 17.35 -2.40 28.80
CA ASN A 93 18.43 -2.87 27.91
C ASN A 93 19.22 -1.73 27.25
N LYS A 94 19.42 -0.64 27.97
CA LYS A 94 20.20 0.51 27.49
C LYS A 94 21.63 0.12 27.12
N ASP A 95 22.18 -0.84 27.82
CA ASP A 95 23.50 -1.45 27.58
C ASP A 95 23.65 -2.10 26.21
N LYS A 96 22.55 -2.44 25.56
CA LYS A 96 22.52 -2.98 24.19
C LYS A 96 22.37 -1.92 23.10
N VAL A 97 22.18 -0.67 23.49
CA VAL A 97 22.06 0.47 22.57
C VAL A 97 23.43 1.11 22.39
N SER A 98 23.84 1.37 21.17
CA SER A 98 25.05 2.11 20.81
C SER A 98 24.75 3.13 19.70
N GLY A 99 25.70 4.01 19.41
CA GLY A 99 25.54 5.11 18.46
C GLY A 99 24.96 6.37 19.09
N SER A 100 24.55 7.32 18.27
CA SER A 100 24.02 8.61 18.72
C SER A 100 22.78 9.03 17.93
N ILE A 101 21.99 9.91 18.54
CA ILE A 101 20.81 10.51 17.90
C ILE A 101 20.63 11.93 18.41
N LYS A 102 20.21 12.82 17.52
CA LYS A 102 19.85 14.21 17.83
C LYS A 102 18.34 14.38 17.78
N TYR A 103 17.79 15.04 18.78
CA TYR A 103 16.34 15.30 18.89
C TYR A 103 16.07 16.80 18.98
N CYS A 104 15.38 17.34 17.97
CA CYS A 104 15.06 18.76 17.81
C CYS A 104 13.61 18.92 17.38
N ASN A 105 12.90 19.84 18.00
CA ASN A 105 11.55 20.23 17.56
C ASN A 105 10.64 19.04 17.24
N ASN A 106 10.63 18.02 18.10
CA ASN A 106 9.85 16.78 17.95
C ASN A 106 10.30 15.87 16.79
N THR A 107 11.46 16.13 16.18
CA THR A 107 12.05 15.33 15.09
C THR A 107 13.40 14.75 15.47
N PHE A 108 13.76 13.63 14.88
CA PHE A 108 15.06 13.00 15.05
C PHE A 108 15.95 13.24 13.83
N SER A 109 17.24 13.50 14.08
CA SER A 109 18.29 13.61 13.05
C SER A 109 19.58 12.93 13.53
N ASP A 110 20.56 12.80 12.63
CA ASP A 110 21.88 12.22 12.91
C ASP A 110 21.79 10.85 13.64
N ASP A 111 20.83 10.04 13.21
CA ASP A 111 20.53 8.76 13.83
C ASP A 111 21.54 7.68 13.41
N THR A 112 22.36 7.25 14.35
CA THR A 112 23.32 6.14 14.19
C THR A 112 23.05 5.01 15.18
N LEU A 113 21.85 4.97 15.77
CA LEU A 113 21.52 4.01 16.81
C LEU A 113 21.62 2.57 16.30
N LYS A 114 22.14 1.70 17.18
CA LYS A 114 22.24 0.26 17.00
C LYS A 114 21.69 -0.42 18.23
N PHE A 115 21.07 -1.57 18.05
CA PHE A 115 20.65 -2.42 19.14
C PHE A 115 21.32 -3.80 19.01
N ASP A 116 22.01 -4.25 20.08
CA ASP A 116 22.73 -5.52 20.14
C ASP A 116 23.78 -5.71 19.03
N GLY A 117 24.52 -4.62 18.71
CA GLY A 117 25.54 -4.58 17.66
C GLY A 117 25.01 -4.59 16.23
N ASN A 118 23.72 -4.79 16.04
CA ASN A 118 23.08 -4.66 14.73
C ASN A 118 22.76 -3.18 14.49
N SER A 119 23.46 -2.60 13.53
CA SER A 119 23.13 -1.27 13.07
C SER A 119 21.78 -1.30 12.35
N ILE A 120 20.97 -0.30 12.60
CA ILE A 120 20.26 0.29 11.48
C ILE A 120 21.39 0.85 10.62
N SER A 121 21.66 0.26 9.46
CA SER A 121 22.71 0.79 8.58
C SER A 121 22.36 2.24 8.25
N LYS A 122 23.33 3.14 8.29
CA LYS A 122 23.18 4.57 7.98
C LYS A 122 22.96 4.84 6.48
N GLY A 123 22.75 3.77 5.70
CA GLY A 123 22.14 3.82 4.39
C GLY A 123 20.62 3.69 4.51
N ASP A 124 20.11 3.38 5.72
CA ASP A 124 18.76 2.94 5.98
C ASP A 124 18.05 3.71 7.08
N THR A 125 18.24 5.01 7.16
CA THR A 125 17.18 5.85 7.73
C THR A 125 15.88 5.65 6.95
N ASN A 126 15.89 4.82 5.90
CA ASN A 126 14.79 4.54 5.00
C ASN A 126 14.65 3.06 4.58
N LYS A 127 15.27 2.07 5.22
CA LYS A 127 15.08 0.67 4.81
C LYS A 127 13.67 0.11 5.08
N ASN A 128 12.85 0.85 5.82
CA ASN A 128 11.42 0.61 5.96
C ASN A 128 10.57 1.65 5.22
N VAL A 129 11.18 2.60 4.52
CA VAL A 129 10.41 3.52 3.69
C VAL A 129 10.12 2.79 2.39
N ILE A 130 8.89 2.37 2.25
CA ILE A 130 8.38 1.77 1.03
C ILE A 130 7.98 2.87 0.04
N CYS A 131 7.44 3.98 0.53
CA CYS A 131 6.96 5.09 -0.29
C CYS A 131 7.62 6.41 0.11
N LYS A 132 8.17 7.11 -0.87
CA LYS A 132 8.66 8.49 -0.73
C LYS A 132 7.70 9.46 -1.41
N ARG A 133 7.54 10.65 -0.83
CA ARG A 133 6.75 11.68 -1.46
C ARG A 133 7.30 12.00 -2.85
N ALA A 134 6.41 12.05 -3.84
CA ALA A 134 6.76 12.39 -5.20
C ALA A 134 7.33 13.82 -5.28
N THR A 135 8.31 14.02 -6.13
CA THR A 135 8.90 15.35 -6.42
C THR A 135 8.29 16.00 -7.66
N THR A 136 7.63 15.19 -8.48
CA THR A 136 6.94 15.62 -9.71
C THR A 136 5.58 14.97 -9.77
N LEU A 137 4.65 15.58 -10.49
CA LEU A 137 3.31 15.03 -10.73
C LEU A 137 3.19 14.56 -12.18
N HIS A 138 2.41 13.53 -12.39
CA HIS A 138 2.01 13.14 -13.73
C HIS A 138 1.05 14.17 -14.30
N THR A 139 1.25 14.51 -15.55
CA THR A 139 0.40 15.46 -16.29
C THR A 139 0.06 14.90 -17.65
N GLU A 140 -1.15 15.20 -18.12
CA GLU A 140 -1.61 14.78 -19.44
C GLU A 140 -2.29 15.95 -20.15
N GLU A 141 -2.00 16.13 -21.43
CA GLU A 141 -2.70 17.11 -22.25
C GLU A 141 -4.01 16.52 -22.77
N CYS A 142 -5.11 17.16 -22.43
CA CYS A 142 -6.45 16.67 -22.73
C CYS A 142 -7.19 17.64 -23.62
N THR A 143 -7.98 17.14 -24.56
CA THR A 143 -8.93 17.96 -25.34
C THR A 143 -10.19 18.19 -24.51
N GLN A 144 -10.56 19.43 -24.28
CA GLN A 144 -11.79 19.80 -23.59
C GLN A 144 -12.93 20.10 -24.58
N VAL A 145 -14.05 19.43 -24.37
CA VAL A 145 -15.30 19.71 -25.12
C VAL A 145 -16.39 19.93 -24.11
N SER A 146 -16.94 21.16 -24.04
CA SER A 146 -17.84 21.58 -22.97
C SER A 146 -17.15 21.36 -21.60
N ASP A 147 -17.75 20.60 -20.74
CA ASP A 147 -17.22 20.26 -19.44
C ASP A 147 -16.54 18.87 -19.40
N LEU A 148 -16.34 18.20 -20.50
CA LEU A 148 -15.71 16.90 -20.57
C LEU A 148 -14.27 17.02 -21.04
N TYR A 149 -13.38 16.27 -20.40
CA TYR A 149 -11.99 16.13 -20.80
C TYR A 149 -11.80 14.80 -21.51
N TYR A 150 -11.11 14.85 -22.64
CA TYR A 150 -10.72 13.69 -23.41
C TYR A 150 -9.19 13.59 -23.36
N CYS A 151 -8.70 12.82 -22.42
CA CYS A 151 -7.29 12.61 -22.19
C CYS A 151 -6.85 11.37 -22.95
N SER A 152 -5.68 11.41 -23.56
CA SER A 152 -5.05 10.40 -24.39
C SER A 152 -5.90 9.90 -25.60
N THR A 153 -5.43 10.05 -26.46
CA THR A 153 -4.68 10.03 -27.52
C THR A 153 -4.79 8.99 -28.62
N ALA A 154 -5.53 7.95 -28.51
CA ALA A 154 -5.65 6.97 -29.58
C ALA A 154 -6.76 7.34 -30.59
N GLY A 155 -6.58 8.45 -31.29
CA GLY A 155 -7.32 8.70 -32.54
C GLY A 155 -8.75 9.21 -32.44
N TYR A 156 -9.30 9.43 -31.25
CA TYR A 156 -10.63 10.02 -31.11
C TYR A 156 -10.56 11.54 -30.98
N THR A 157 -11.14 12.22 -31.92
CA THR A 157 -11.33 13.68 -31.88
C THR A 157 -12.81 13.97 -31.70
N PRO A 158 -13.26 14.40 -30.50
CA PRO A 158 -14.66 14.71 -30.28
C PRO A 158 -15.12 15.87 -31.19
N SER A 159 -16.39 15.87 -31.58
CA SER A 159 -16.99 16.95 -32.31
C SER A 159 -17.45 18.07 -31.37
N GLY A 160 -17.40 19.33 -31.78
CA GLY A 160 -17.85 20.50 -31.02
C GLY A 160 -16.75 21.50 -30.75
N THR A 161 -17.00 22.47 -29.84
CA THR A 161 -16.01 23.46 -29.39
C THR A 161 -14.94 22.75 -28.58
N LYS A 162 -13.68 22.92 -28.98
CA LYS A 162 -12.51 22.24 -28.38
C LYS A 162 -11.59 23.27 -27.78
N GLY A 163 -11.06 22.92 -26.61
CA GLY A 163 -9.92 23.55 -25.97
C GLY A 163 -8.89 22.52 -25.62
N THR A 164 -7.70 22.94 -25.26
CA THR A 164 -6.66 22.09 -24.68
C THR A 164 -6.54 22.42 -23.20
N SER A 165 -6.41 21.41 -22.36
CA SER A 165 -6.18 21.56 -20.93
C SER A 165 -5.14 20.56 -20.48
N THR A 166 -4.23 20.98 -19.63
CA THR A 166 -3.32 20.06 -18.96
C THR A 166 -3.97 19.61 -17.67
N ILE A 167 -4.20 18.33 -17.56
CA ILE A 167 -4.66 17.68 -16.33
C ILE A 167 -3.44 17.26 -15.51
N THR A 168 -3.46 17.56 -14.23
CA THR A 168 -2.43 17.15 -13.27
C THR A 168 -3.06 16.14 -12.30
N TYR A 169 -2.41 14.99 -12.16
CA TYR A 169 -2.88 13.91 -11.29
C TYR A 169 -2.24 14.00 -9.91
N GLY A 170 -3.08 14.08 -8.88
CA GLY A 170 -2.65 14.13 -7.50
C GLY A 170 -2.04 15.46 -7.04
N ASN A 171 -1.36 15.41 -5.92
CA ASN A 171 -0.75 16.55 -5.23
C ASN A 171 0.66 16.18 -4.74
N LEU A 172 1.57 17.16 -4.68
CA LEU A 172 2.86 16.96 -3.99
C LEU A 172 2.71 16.87 -2.47
N GLY A 173 1.58 17.33 -1.94
CA GLY A 173 1.24 17.28 -0.52
C GLY A 173 2.04 18.23 0.34
N THR A 174 1.87 18.11 1.66
CA THR A 174 2.60 18.90 2.66
C THR A 174 3.28 17.97 3.63
N SER A 175 4.55 18.23 3.93
CA SER A 175 5.33 17.42 4.87
C SER A 175 4.61 17.25 6.21
N GLY A 176 4.61 16.05 6.74
CA GLY A 176 3.96 15.69 8.01
C GLY A 176 2.45 15.47 7.92
N THR A 177 1.85 15.53 6.72
CA THR A 177 0.42 15.30 6.53
C THR A 177 0.16 14.33 5.38
N LEU A 178 -0.92 13.57 5.47
CA LEU A 178 -1.43 12.72 4.38
C LEU A 178 -2.81 13.20 3.97
N SER A 179 -2.95 13.57 2.72
CA SER A 179 -4.22 14.00 2.14
C SER A 179 -4.53 13.20 0.89
N SER A 180 -5.83 12.93 0.63
CA SER A 180 -6.25 12.24 -0.58
C SER A 180 -5.64 12.87 -1.83
N GLY A 181 -5.03 12.05 -2.66
CA GLY A 181 -4.32 12.47 -3.86
C GLY A 181 -2.85 12.82 -3.68
N ASP A 182 -2.31 12.80 -2.46
CA ASP A 182 -0.87 12.98 -2.27
C ASP A 182 -0.11 11.87 -3.00
N ALA A 183 0.83 12.28 -3.87
CA ALA A 183 1.57 11.41 -4.75
C ALA A 183 2.84 10.87 -4.07
N PHE A 184 3.09 9.59 -4.26
CA PHE A 184 4.24 8.86 -3.75
C PHE A 184 4.84 7.99 -4.83
N ASP A 185 6.15 7.84 -4.80
CA ASP A 185 6.87 6.82 -5.55
C ASP A 185 7.25 5.71 -4.57
N CYS A 186 6.80 4.46 -4.84
CA CYS A 186 6.89 3.36 -3.88
C CYS A 186 7.74 2.22 -4.43
N ASP A 187 8.84 1.89 -3.76
CA ASP A 187 9.66 0.72 -4.04
C ASP A 187 8.89 -0.56 -3.69
N VAL A 188 7.98 -0.98 -4.57
CA VAL A 188 7.12 -2.15 -4.32
C VAL A 188 7.84 -3.47 -4.62
N ASN A 189 8.80 -3.46 -5.53
CA ASN A 189 9.57 -4.63 -5.96
C ASN A 189 10.78 -4.92 -5.07
N GLY A 190 11.21 -3.95 -4.25
CA GLY A 190 12.32 -4.09 -3.30
C GLY A 190 13.70 -3.93 -3.92
N ASP A 191 13.82 -3.25 -5.07
CA ASP A 191 15.10 -3.00 -5.74
C ASP A 191 15.82 -1.73 -5.23
N GLY A 192 15.16 -0.95 -4.36
CA GLY A 192 15.67 0.29 -3.77
C GLY A 192 15.53 1.52 -4.67
N VAL A 193 14.90 1.38 -5.82
CA VAL A 193 14.57 2.47 -6.74
C VAL A 193 13.14 2.96 -6.45
N TYR A 194 12.90 4.23 -6.68
CA TYR A 194 11.59 4.88 -6.55
C TYR A 194 11.30 5.55 -7.89
N ASP A 195 10.81 4.75 -8.84
CA ASP A 195 10.65 5.19 -10.22
C ASP A 195 9.27 5.87 -10.41
N PRO A 196 9.22 7.20 -10.68
CA PRO A 196 7.96 7.91 -10.86
C PRO A 196 7.15 7.41 -12.05
N GLU A 197 7.79 6.79 -13.05
CA GLU A 197 7.11 6.33 -14.27
C GLU A 197 6.47 4.94 -14.11
N THR A 198 6.96 4.12 -13.18
CA THR A 198 6.52 2.74 -13.01
C THR A 198 6.05 2.39 -11.60
N GLU A 199 6.36 3.24 -10.60
CA GLU A 199 6.06 2.99 -9.19
C GLU A 199 5.31 4.16 -8.53
N ARG A 200 4.56 4.95 -9.31
CA ARG A 200 3.72 6.02 -8.83
C ARG A 200 2.44 5.50 -8.19
N PHE A 201 2.17 6.01 -6.99
CA PHE A 201 0.97 5.75 -6.21
C PHE A 201 0.38 7.05 -5.66
N TYR A 202 -0.90 7.00 -5.32
CA TYR A 202 -1.60 8.11 -4.68
C TYR A 202 -2.27 7.64 -3.39
N TYR A 203 -2.10 8.41 -2.32
CA TYR A 203 -2.81 8.13 -1.09
C TYR A 203 -4.31 8.32 -1.30
N ALA A 204 -5.08 7.25 -1.13
CA ALA A 204 -6.52 7.28 -1.26
C ALA A 204 -7.18 7.55 0.10
N SER A 205 -6.85 6.71 1.10
CA SER A 205 -7.44 6.79 2.44
C SER A 205 -6.61 5.99 3.45
N ASP A 206 -7.06 5.99 4.69
CA ASP A 206 -6.68 4.97 5.67
C ASP A 206 -7.28 3.61 5.30
N TYR A 207 -6.70 2.55 5.83
CA TYR A 207 -7.14 1.18 5.60
C TYR A 207 -8.56 0.95 6.12
N TYR A 208 -9.45 0.45 5.25
CA TYR A 208 -10.78 0.02 5.64
C TYR A 208 -10.79 -1.49 5.95
N ASN A 209 -11.03 -1.83 7.20
CA ASN A 209 -11.14 -3.22 7.64
C ASN A 209 -12.57 -3.72 7.40
N THR A 210 -12.75 -4.63 6.44
CA THR A 210 -14.07 -5.15 6.05
C THR A 210 -14.70 -6.06 7.12
N SER A 211 -13.90 -6.62 8.03
CA SER A 211 -14.43 -7.45 9.12
C SER A 211 -14.99 -6.61 10.27
N THR A 212 -14.31 -5.51 10.63
CA THR A 212 -14.77 -4.58 11.67
C THR A 212 -15.61 -3.43 11.12
N LYS A 213 -15.65 -3.26 9.81
CA LYS A 213 -16.37 -2.21 9.08
C LYS A 213 -15.97 -0.80 9.56
N SER A 214 -14.66 -0.59 9.71
CA SER A 214 -14.10 0.65 10.23
C SER A 214 -12.74 0.97 9.64
N PHE A 215 -12.39 2.26 9.64
CA PHE A 215 -11.07 2.73 9.22
C PHE A 215 -10.03 2.56 10.35
N GLU A 216 -8.84 2.13 9.98
CA GLU A 216 -7.68 1.99 10.87
C GLU A 216 -6.59 2.97 10.46
N ASN A 217 -6.16 3.82 11.39
CA ASN A 217 -5.32 4.99 11.10
C ASN A 217 -3.82 4.69 10.98
N ASP A 218 -3.38 3.49 11.29
CA ASP A 218 -1.96 3.10 11.27
C ASP A 218 -1.45 2.71 9.88
N THR A 219 -2.38 2.41 8.96
CA THR A 219 -2.12 1.90 7.64
C THR A 219 -2.75 2.80 6.57
N ALA A 220 -1.95 3.22 5.62
CA ALA A 220 -2.37 3.96 4.44
C ALA A 220 -2.71 3.01 3.30
N VAL A 221 -3.73 3.35 2.54
CA VAL A 221 -4.08 2.71 1.27
C VAL A 221 -3.68 3.63 0.14
N LEU A 222 -2.77 3.15 -0.71
CA LEU A 222 -2.28 3.88 -1.86
C LEU A 222 -2.69 3.15 -3.14
N ILE A 223 -3.31 3.88 -4.06
CA ILE A 223 -3.73 3.34 -5.35
C ILE A 223 -2.65 3.57 -6.40
N TYR A 224 -2.38 2.54 -7.18
CA TYR A 224 -1.43 2.59 -8.30
C TYR A 224 -1.93 3.53 -9.41
N TYR A 225 -1.04 4.17 -10.14
CA TYR A 225 -1.38 5.13 -11.19
C TYR A 225 -2.02 4.50 -12.43
N ASN A 226 -1.92 3.18 -12.62
CA ASN A 226 -2.36 2.49 -13.84
C ASN A 226 -3.12 1.20 -13.54
N ASN A 227 -3.92 0.74 -14.49
CA ASN A 227 -4.45 -0.62 -14.48
C ASN A 227 -3.31 -1.62 -14.74
N VAL A 228 -3.55 -2.88 -14.40
CA VAL A 228 -2.60 -3.98 -14.59
C VAL A 228 -3.22 -5.17 -15.32
N SER A 229 -2.35 -5.96 -15.92
CA SER A 229 -2.63 -7.27 -16.50
C SER A 229 -1.50 -8.21 -16.11
N ASN A 230 -1.81 -9.29 -15.42
CA ASN A 230 -0.81 -10.23 -14.89
C ASN A 230 0.34 -9.50 -14.17
N GLY A 231 -0.02 -8.63 -13.23
CA GLY A 231 0.93 -7.87 -12.41
C GLY A 231 1.63 -6.68 -13.10
N SER A 232 1.58 -6.59 -14.42
CA SER A 232 2.27 -5.53 -15.18
C SER A 232 1.33 -4.40 -15.61
N PRO A 233 1.83 -3.15 -15.75
CA PRO A 233 1.02 -2.02 -16.19
C PRO A 233 0.33 -2.28 -17.53
N SER A 234 -0.97 -2.07 -17.60
CA SER A 234 -1.77 -2.22 -18.83
C SER A 234 -3.07 -1.43 -18.75
N ASN A 235 -3.23 -0.43 -19.59
CA ASN A 235 -4.47 0.35 -19.73
C ASN A 235 -5.36 -0.11 -20.89
N SER A 236 -4.95 -1.16 -21.61
CA SER A 236 -5.66 -1.67 -22.80
C SER A 236 -6.42 -2.97 -22.56
N THR A 237 -6.22 -3.61 -21.41
CA THR A 237 -6.79 -4.91 -21.11
C THR A 237 -7.93 -4.78 -20.09
N THR A 238 -9.01 -5.50 -20.33
CA THR A 238 -10.20 -5.51 -19.49
C THR A 238 -10.53 -6.92 -19.04
N TYR A 239 -11.12 -7.05 -17.86
CA TYR A 239 -11.40 -8.32 -17.21
C TYR A 239 -12.78 -8.34 -16.58
N ALA A 240 -13.42 -9.50 -16.55
CA ALA A 240 -14.59 -9.72 -15.74
C ALA A 240 -14.27 -9.53 -14.25
N TYR A 241 -15.21 -9.04 -13.48
CA TYR A 241 -15.14 -9.08 -12.01
C TYR A 241 -15.11 -10.53 -11.53
N ASN A 242 -16.09 -11.31 -12.02
CA ASN A 242 -16.24 -12.72 -11.73
C ASN A 242 -16.92 -13.43 -12.90
N GLU A 243 -16.25 -14.36 -13.56
CA GLU A 243 -16.79 -15.12 -14.69
C GLU A 243 -17.97 -16.03 -14.33
N ALA A 244 -18.18 -16.35 -13.06
CA ALA A 244 -19.37 -17.07 -12.61
C ALA A 244 -20.65 -16.23 -12.67
N GLY A 245 -20.55 -14.93 -12.95
CA GLY A 245 -21.68 -14.04 -13.17
C GLY A 245 -22.40 -13.55 -11.93
N LEU A 246 -21.81 -13.75 -10.74
CA LEU A 246 -22.41 -13.37 -9.45
C LEU A 246 -21.42 -12.52 -8.65
N SER A 247 -21.79 -11.27 -8.38
CA SER A 247 -20.93 -10.30 -7.68
C SER A 247 -20.61 -10.69 -6.23
N PHE A 248 -21.54 -11.33 -5.55
CA PHE A 248 -21.34 -11.80 -4.18
C PHE A 248 -20.46 -13.05 -4.05
N LEU A 249 -19.90 -13.55 -5.14
CA LEU A 249 -18.84 -14.57 -5.13
C LEU A 249 -17.43 -14.00 -5.13
N SER A 250 -17.28 -12.70 -4.90
CA SER A 250 -16.02 -11.95 -4.90
C SER A 250 -15.46 -11.57 -6.29
N PRO A 251 -14.48 -10.65 -6.37
CA PRO A 251 -13.81 -10.26 -7.62
C PRO A 251 -12.80 -11.32 -8.10
N LYS A 252 -13.15 -12.59 -8.09
CA LYS A 252 -12.23 -13.72 -8.27
C LYS A 252 -11.44 -13.67 -9.57
N THR A 253 -12.04 -13.23 -10.68
CA THR A 253 -11.34 -13.14 -11.97
C THR A 253 -10.43 -11.91 -12.00
N ALA A 254 -10.90 -10.77 -11.51
CA ALA A 254 -10.12 -9.55 -11.44
C ALA A 254 -8.87 -9.70 -10.55
N ILE A 255 -8.99 -10.36 -9.42
CA ILE A 255 -7.88 -10.60 -8.47
C ILE A 255 -6.69 -11.28 -9.16
N GLN A 256 -6.92 -12.18 -10.12
CA GLN A 256 -5.86 -12.92 -10.81
C GLN A 256 -4.93 -12.02 -11.63
N GLN A 257 -5.31 -10.78 -11.87
CA GLN A 257 -4.50 -9.82 -12.62
C GLN A 257 -3.58 -8.98 -11.73
N LEU A 258 -3.80 -9.00 -10.41
CA LEU A 258 -3.03 -8.22 -9.45
C LEU A 258 -1.59 -8.73 -9.33
N PRO A 259 -0.64 -7.85 -8.97
CA PRO A 259 0.73 -8.24 -8.69
C PRO A 259 0.81 -9.24 -7.54
N THR A 260 1.60 -10.28 -7.73
CA THR A 260 1.87 -11.30 -6.71
C THR A 260 2.88 -10.80 -5.68
N THR A 261 2.96 -11.48 -4.54
CA THR A 261 3.97 -11.20 -3.50
C THR A 261 5.41 -11.47 -3.94
N SER A 262 5.62 -12.13 -5.09
CA SER A 262 6.95 -12.29 -5.68
C SER A 262 7.31 -11.17 -6.65
N GLU A 263 6.34 -10.52 -7.27
CA GLU A 263 6.54 -9.39 -8.18
C GLU A 263 6.70 -8.08 -7.37
N TRP A 264 5.81 -7.86 -6.40
CA TRP A 264 5.88 -6.72 -5.48
C TRP A 264 6.28 -7.21 -4.08
N SER A 265 7.56 -7.60 -3.95
CA SER A 265 8.07 -8.31 -2.77
C SER A 265 8.22 -7.44 -1.52
N ASN A 266 8.18 -6.12 -1.68
CA ASN A 266 8.39 -5.15 -0.60
C ASN A 266 7.10 -4.67 0.06
N VAL A 267 5.94 -5.09 -0.44
CA VAL A 267 4.63 -4.77 0.12
C VAL A 267 3.84 -6.02 0.45
N SER A 268 2.97 -5.92 1.44
CA SER A 268 2.09 -7.02 1.84
C SER A 268 0.77 -6.47 2.37
N LEU A 269 -0.29 -7.21 2.15
CA LEU A 269 -1.60 -6.86 2.68
C LEU A 269 -1.66 -7.13 4.18
N LYS A 270 -2.24 -6.20 4.94
CA LYS A 270 -2.47 -6.31 6.40
C LYS A 270 -3.38 -7.48 6.73
N ASN A 271 -4.38 -7.69 5.89
CA ASN A 271 -5.28 -8.83 5.97
C ASN A 271 -5.63 -9.33 4.57
N THR A 272 -5.21 -10.54 4.25
CA THR A 272 -5.51 -11.17 2.96
C THR A 272 -6.94 -11.70 2.88
N THR A 273 -7.59 -12.01 4.01
CA THR A 273 -8.98 -12.43 4.04
C THR A 273 -9.89 -11.23 4.22
N ARG A 274 -10.84 -11.06 3.31
CA ARG A 274 -11.74 -9.91 3.25
C ARG A 274 -13.19 -10.36 3.27
N ALA A 275 -14.03 -9.68 4.05
CA ALA A 275 -15.47 -9.93 4.01
C ALA A 275 -16.05 -9.42 2.68
N ILE A 276 -17.00 -10.17 2.11
CA ILE A 276 -17.73 -9.77 0.92
C ILE A 276 -18.83 -8.79 1.35
N LEU A 277 -18.67 -7.51 1.02
CA LEU A 277 -19.58 -6.44 1.44
C LEU A 277 -20.19 -5.71 0.24
N ASN A 278 -21.42 -5.26 0.42
CA ASN A 278 -22.07 -4.29 -0.47
C ASN A 278 -21.74 -2.84 -0.05
N GLU A 279 -22.32 -1.87 -0.74
CA GLU A 279 -22.15 -0.44 -0.49
C GLU A 279 -22.67 0.06 0.88
N ASN A 280 -23.49 -0.75 1.56
CA ASN A 280 -24.04 -0.49 2.88
C ASN A 280 -23.33 -1.28 3.99
N ASP A 281 -22.18 -1.88 3.69
CA ASP A 281 -21.43 -2.75 4.59
C ASP A 281 -22.20 -4.01 5.03
N GLU A 282 -23.14 -4.45 4.22
CA GLU A 282 -23.89 -5.66 4.48
C GLU A 282 -23.28 -6.85 3.73
N ASN A 283 -23.30 -8.00 4.39
CA ASN A 283 -22.94 -9.27 3.78
C ASN A 283 -24.23 -10.02 3.41
N THR A 284 -24.41 -10.38 2.14
CA THR A 284 -25.60 -11.08 1.66
C THR A 284 -25.77 -12.50 2.18
N THR A 285 -24.78 -13.03 2.87
CA THR A 285 -24.72 -14.45 3.21
C THR A 285 -25.42 -14.81 4.51
N SER A 286 -26.06 -13.85 5.19
CA SER A 286 -26.85 -14.13 6.39
C SER A 286 -28.00 -15.11 6.07
N GLY A 287 -27.78 -16.39 6.38
CA GLY A 287 -28.72 -17.48 6.13
C GLY A 287 -28.58 -18.18 4.76
N SER A 288 -27.57 -17.88 3.95
CA SER A 288 -27.29 -18.54 2.67
C SER A 288 -26.10 -19.51 2.73
N THR A 289 -25.97 -20.36 1.72
CA THR A 289 -24.80 -21.25 1.53
C THR A 289 -23.63 -20.55 0.82
N LEU A 290 -23.73 -19.24 0.56
CA LEU A 290 -22.73 -18.45 -0.14
C LEU A 290 -21.55 -18.10 0.79
N PRO A 291 -20.33 -17.88 0.23
CA PRO A 291 -19.20 -17.50 1.04
C PRO A 291 -19.40 -16.11 1.66
N SER A 292 -18.93 -15.94 2.90
CA SER A 292 -18.98 -14.67 3.63
C SER A 292 -17.72 -13.82 3.39
N ASP A 293 -16.67 -14.46 2.90
CA ASP A 293 -15.35 -13.85 2.70
C ASP A 293 -14.64 -14.45 1.47
N PHE A 294 -13.53 -13.85 1.11
CA PHE A 294 -12.63 -14.30 0.06
C PHE A 294 -11.19 -13.91 0.40
N SER A 295 -10.23 -14.34 -0.40
CA SER A 295 -8.83 -14.15 -0.07
C SER A 295 -8.00 -13.59 -1.23
N TYR A 296 -7.13 -12.64 -0.90
CA TYR A 296 -6.02 -12.14 -1.71
C TYR A 296 -4.70 -12.89 -1.43
N SER A 297 -4.75 -14.09 -0.88
CA SER A 297 -3.53 -14.86 -0.57
C SER A 297 -2.66 -15.05 -1.82
N GLY A 298 -1.38 -14.71 -1.72
CA GLY A 298 -0.43 -14.74 -2.83
C GLY A 298 -0.30 -13.43 -3.61
N TYR A 299 -1.14 -12.43 -3.34
CA TYR A 299 -1.10 -11.11 -3.98
C TYR A 299 -0.57 -10.04 -3.02
N ALA A 300 0.18 -9.10 -3.56
CA ALA A 300 0.77 -7.97 -2.84
C ALA A 300 -0.16 -6.75 -2.79
N ALA A 301 -1.19 -6.75 -3.61
CA ALA A 301 -2.15 -5.66 -3.75
C ALA A 301 -3.58 -6.19 -3.79
N ARG A 302 -4.54 -5.30 -3.64
CA ARG A 302 -5.98 -5.57 -3.70
C ARG A 302 -6.74 -4.50 -4.49
N LEU A 303 -8.03 -4.67 -4.65
CA LEU A 303 -8.93 -3.63 -5.16
C LEU A 303 -9.30 -2.66 -4.03
N LEU A 304 -9.66 -1.42 -4.36
CA LEU A 304 -10.27 -0.49 -3.40
C LEU A 304 -11.69 -0.93 -3.04
N THR A 305 -12.12 -0.61 -1.83
CA THR A 305 -13.53 -0.66 -1.44
C THR A 305 -14.24 0.65 -1.81
N ILE A 306 -15.56 0.62 -1.88
CA ILE A 306 -16.35 1.84 -2.09
C ILE A 306 -16.20 2.82 -0.90
N GLN A 307 -16.00 2.32 0.32
CA GLN A 307 -15.77 3.13 1.51
C GLN A 307 -14.48 3.94 1.40
N GLU A 308 -13.41 3.32 0.87
CA GLU A 308 -12.15 4.01 0.62
C GLU A 308 -12.28 5.06 -0.48
N VAL A 309 -13.04 4.78 -1.53
CA VAL A 309 -13.34 5.77 -2.58
C VAL A 309 -14.18 6.92 -2.04
N ARG A 310 -15.21 6.66 -1.22
CA ARG A 310 -15.98 7.70 -0.52
C ARG A 310 -15.09 8.59 0.33
N LYS A 311 -14.19 7.99 1.09
CA LYS A 311 -13.22 8.72 1.92
C LYS A 311 -12.27 9.56 1.08
N ALA A 312 -11.75 9.01 -0.02
CA ALA A 312 -10.89 9.70 -0.96
C ALA A 312 -11.57 10.92 -1.58
N ALA A 313 -12.80 10.76 -1.99
CA ALA A 313 -13.62 11.79 -2.62
C ALA A 313 -14.22 12.79 -1.62
N LYS A 314 -14.15 12.51 -0.32
CA LYS A 314 -14.84 13.26 0.75
C LYS A 314 -16.34 13.39 0.49
N ASN A 315 -16.94 12.33 -0.04
CA ASN A 315 -18.34 12.29 -0.43
C ASN A 315 -18.98 10.93 -0.06
N ASP A 316 -19.86 10.95 0.92
CA ASP A 316 -20.57 9.76 1.40
C ASP A 316 -21.78 9.38 0.51
N ASN A 317 -22.18 10.24 -0.42
CA ASN A 317 -23.34 10.01 -1.30
C ASN A 317 -22.99 9.20 -2.57
N ILE A 318 -21.79 8.62 -2.66
CA ILE A 318 -21.50 7.64 -3.70
C ILE A 318 -22.48 6.46 -3.56
N PRO A 319 -23.22 6.05 -4.62
CA PRO A 319 -22.70 5.79 -5.95
C PRO A 319 -22.99 6.83 -7.04
N THR A 320 -23.46 8.00 -6.74
CA THR A 320 -23.83 8.99 -7.76
C THR A 320 -22.94 10.22 -7.74
N MET A 321 -21.61 10.03 -7.82
CA MET A 321 -20.72 11.16 -8.06
C MET A 321 -20.96 11.69 -9.48
N LYS A 322 -21.45 12.91 -9.55
CA LYS A 322 -21.52 13.64 -10.82
C LYS A 322 -20.18 14.31 -11.08
N LYS A 323 -19.95 14.61 -12.36
CA LYS A 323 -18.86 15.50 -12.77
C LYS A 323 -18.77 16.74 -11.86
N GLY A 324 -17.56 17.14 -11.52
CA GLY A 324 -17.27 18.20 -10.54
C GLY A 324 -17.07 17.70 -9.11
N GLU A 325 -17.59 16.53 -8.77
CA GLU A 325 -17.33 15.90 -7.45
C GLU A 325 -15.99 15.15 -7.44
N PHE A 326 -15.40 14.85 -8.61
CA PHE A 326 -14.08 14.26 -8.79
C PHE A 326 -12.93 15.28 -8.78
N ASP A 327 -13.17 16.57 -8.77
CA ASP A 327 -12.12 17.60 -8.86
C ASP A 327 -11.05 17.42 -7.78
N ASN A 328 -11.42 16.86 -6.61
CA ASN A 328 -10.51 16.58 -5.51
C ASN A 328 -9.84 15.20 -5.59
N CYS A 329 -10.25 14.33 -6.50
CA CYS A 329 -9.75 12.95 -6.60
C CYS A 329 -9.55 12.49 -8.04
N ILE A 330 -9.21 13.41 -8.94
CA ILE A 330 -8.98 13.13 -10.36
C ILE A 330 -7.85 12.10 -10.60
N TYR A 331 -6.94 11.94 -9.65
CA TYR A 331 -5.91 10.90 -9.69
C TYR A 331 -6.49 9.48 -9.76
N LEU A 332 -7.73 9.27 -9.28
CA LEU A 332 -8.44 8.00 -9.42
C LEU A 332 -8.75 7.67 -10.89
N LEU A 333 -8.69 8.66 -11.76
CA LEU A 333 -9.02 8.54 -13.18
C LEU A 333 -7.79 8.50 -14.09
N GLU A 334 -6.58 8.64 -13.56
CA GLU A 334 -5.35 8.56 -14.33
C GLU A 334 -5.27 7.25 -15.11
N ASN A 335 -4.85 7.31 -16.37
CA ASN A 335 -4.80 6.18 -17.29
C ASN A 335 -6.11 5.39 -17.47
N THR A 336 -7.23 5.92 -16.97
CA THR A 336 -8.54 5.51 -17.46
C THR A 336 -8.85 6.29 -18.72
N LYS A 337 -9.33 5.64 -19.77
CA LYS A 337 -9.67 6.37 -20.99
C LYS A 337 -10.93 7.18 -20.78
N PHE A 338 -10.77 8.49 -20.74
CA PHE A 338 -11.88 9.44 -20.86
C PHE A 338 -12.43 9.35 -22.28
N SER A 339 -13.46 8.62 -22.55
CA SER A 339 -14.30 8.59 -23.72
C SER A 339 -14.36 7.29 -24.52
N ASN A 340 -15.36 7.23 -25.34
CA ASN A 340 -15.85 6.22 -26.30
C ASN A 340 -14.80 5.49 -27.19
N ASP A 341 -13.55 5.46 -26.83
CA ASP A 341 -12.58 4.63 -27.54
C ASP A 341 -12.84 3.17 -27.16
N LYS A 342 -13.25 2.39 -28.16
CA LYS A 342 -13.65 1.00 -28.02
C LYS A 342 -12.50 0.05 -27.66
N ASN A 343 -11.28 0.54 -27.51
CA ASN A 343 -10.06 -0.25 -27.41
C ASN A 343 -9.29 0.03 -26.10
N GLY A 344 -9.91 -0.06 -24.94
CA GLY A 344 -9.20 0.00 -23.66
C GLY A 344 -10.10 0.16 -22.46
N SER A 345 -9.55 -0.08 -21.27
CA SER A 345 -10.28 0.08 -20.01
C SER A 345 -10.43 1.56 -19.68
N TYR A 346 -11.63 2.05 -19.65
CA TYR A 346 -11.95 3.38 -19.14
C TYR A 346 -12.42 3.36 -17.68
N SER A 347 -12.42 2.20 -17.07
CA SER A 347 -12.85 1.97 -15.70
C SER A 347 -12.03 0.85 -15.06
N TYR A 348 -12.19 0.66 -13.76
CA TYR A 348 -11.63 -0.47 -13.04
C TYR A 348 -12.55 -0.90 -11.90
N TRP A 349 -12.52 -2.20 -11.60
CA TRP A 349 -13.33 -2.81 -10.57
C TRP A 349 -12.97 -2.35 -9.16
N LEU A 350 -13.98 -2.15 -8.32
CA LEU A 350 -13.85 -2.08 -6.87
C LEU A 350 -14.09 -3.48 -6.25
N GLU A 351 -13.69 -3.64 -5.00
CA GLU A 351 -13.94 -4.87 -4.22
C GLU A 351 -15.43 -5.09 -3.92
N THR A 352 -16.17 -4.00 -3.83
CA THR A 352 -17.55 -3.94 -3.34
C THR A 352 -18.56 -4.35 -4.41
N TYR A 353 -19.50 -5.22 -4.06
CA TYR A 353 -20.59 -5.59 -4.96
C TYR A 353 -21.82 -4.66 -4.80
N TYR A 354 -22.74 -4.70 -5.77
CA TYR A 354 -23.95 -3.88 -5.79
C TYR A 354 -25.13 -4.61 -5.15
N SER A 355 -25.72 -4.07 -4.07
CA SER A 355 -26.75 -4.73 -3.27
C SER A 355 -28.04 -5.03 -4.03
N SER A 356 -28.41 -4.18 -4.97
CA SER A 356 -29.70 -4.28 -5.66
C SER A 356 -29.74 -5.33 -6.79
N ASN A 357 -28.56 -5.82 -7.23
CA ASN A 357 -28.50 -6.82 -8.30
C ASN A 357 -27.23 -7.67 -8.21
N ALA A 358 -27.40 -8.96 -8.05
CA ALA A 358 -26.34 -9.95 -7.90
C ALA A 358 -25.38 -10.05 -9.11
N ASN A 359 -25.76 -9.52 -10.26
CA ASN A 359 -24.96 -9.57 -11.49
C ASN A 359 -24.11 -8.31 -11.67
N TYR A 360 -24.06 -7.39 -10.69
CA TYR A 360 -23.38 -6.10 -10.81
C TYR A 360 -22.41 -5.87 -9.65
N ALA A 361 -21.30 -5.22 -9.96
CA ALA A 361 -20.31 -4.75 -8.98
C ALA A 361 -19.98 -3.29 -9.23
N TYR A 362 -19.39 -2.63 -8.24
CA TYR A 362 -18.95 -1.26 -8.37
C TYR A 362 -17.65 -1.15 -9.17
N ASP A 363 -17.55 -0.08 -9.94
CA ASP A 363 -16.37 0.34 -10.66
C ASP A 363 -16.14 1.85 -10.51
N VAL A 364 -14.92 2.29 -10.72
CA VAL A 364 -14.60 3.70 -10.97
C VAL A 364 -14.54 3.88 -12.48
N ASN A 365 -15.41 4.73 -13.01
CA ASN A 365 -15.62 4.90 -14.43
C ASN A 365 -15.06 6.23 -14.91
N GLY A 366 -13.93 6.19 -15.61
CA GLY A 366 -13.30 7.38 -16.17
C GLY A 366 -14.05 7.98 -17.34
N ARG A 367 -14.85 7.19 -18.07
CA ARG A 367 -15.66 7.69 -19.20
C ARG A 367 -16.72 8.68 -18.76
N ASP A 368 -17.44 8.32 -17.72
CA ASP A 368 -18.58 9.08 -17.24
C ASP A 368 -18.26 9.88 -15.96
N LEU A 369 -17.03 9.78 -15.47
CA LEU A 369 -16.47 10.48 -14.31
C LEU A 369 -17.28 10.21 -13.02
N TYR A 370 -17.60 8.96 -12.75
CA TYR A 370 -18.29 8.58 -11.52
C TYR A 370 -17.96 7.16 -11.06
N VAL A 371 -18.29 6.88 -9.81
CA VAL A 371 -18.32 5.52 -9.27
C VAL A 371 -19.71 4.95 -9.53
N TYR A 372 -19.75 3.85 -10.24
CA TYR A 372 -20.98 3.26 -10.71
C TYR A 372 -21.12 1.80 -10.30
N GLY A 373 -22.30 1.40 -9.89
CA GLY A 373 -22.60 0.06 -9.42
C GLY A 373 -23.33 -0.82 -10.41
N SER A 374 -23.31 -0.52 -11.71
CA SER A 374 -24.16 -1.19 -12.68
C SER A 374 -23.42 -1.96 -13.77
N ASP A 375 -22.11 -2.14 -13.64
CA ASP A 375 -21.39 -2.97 -14.61
C ASP A 375 -21.55 -4.46 -14.30
N GLN A 376 -21.90 -5.21 -15.33
CA GLN A 376 -22.17 -6.64 -15.24
C GLN A 376 -20.89 -7.42 -15.02
N VAL A 377 -20.84 -8.18 -13.94
CA VAL A 377 -19.62 -8.84 -13.44
C VAL A 377 -19.00 -9.89 -14.35
N TYR A 378 -19.76 -10.44 -15.29
CA TYR A 378 -19.26 -11.45 -16.26
C TYR A 378 -18.80 -10.87 -17.58
N TYR A 379 -19.05 -9.58 -17.82
CA TYR A 379 -18.51 -8.92 -19.03
C TYR A 379 -17.09 -8.42 -18.78
N SER A 380 -16.22 -8.67 -19.74
CA SER A 380 -14.83 -8.20 -19.72
C SER A 380 -14.63 -6.96 -20.60
N SER A 381 -15.70 -6.24 -20.93
CA SER A 381 -15.64 -5.27 -22.05
C SER A 381 -15.07 -3.92 -21.69
N ASN A 382 -15.09 -3.50 -20.41
CA ASN A 382 -14.85 -2.10 -20.08
C ASN A 382 -13.93 -1.89 -18.87
N ASN A 383 -13.83 -2.84 -17.95
CA ASN A 383 -13.21 -2.63 -16.66
C ASN A 383 -11.83 -3.29 -16.56
N GLY A 384 -10.85 -2.48 -16.22
CA GLY A 384 -9.52 -2.93 -15.87
C GLY A 384 -9.42 -3.37 -14.39
N VAL A 385 -8.21 -3.63 -13.98
CA VAL A 385 -7.86 -3.99 -12.60
C VAL A 385 -6.79 -3.02 -12.14
N ARG A 386 -7.08 -2.22 -11.12
CA ARG A 386 -6.17 -1.21 -10.59
C ARG A 386 -5.73 -1.56 -9.17
N PRO A 387 -4.43 -1.82 -8.96
CA PRO A 387 -3.94 -2.26 -7.67
C PRO A 387 -3.98 -1.15 -6.61
N ALA A 388 -4.32 -1.52 -5.39
CA ALA A 388 -4.10 -0.72 -4.20
C ALA A 388 -3.21 -1.49 -3.22
N ILE A 389 -2.18 -0.84 -2.71
CA ILE A 389 -1.27 -1.38 -1.70
C ILE A 389 -1.62 -0.85 -0.31
N GLU A 390 -1.23 -1.60 0.70
CA GLU A 390 -1.37 -1.24 2.10
C GLU A 390 0.02 -1.01 2.69
N VAL A 391 0.27 0.19 3.19
CA VAL A 391 1.57 0.56 3.73
C VAL A 391 1.38 1.14 5.12
N SER A 392 2.13 0.63 6.11
CA SER A 392 2.17 1.27 7.42
C SER A 392 2.60 2.72 7.26
N LYS A 393 1.90 3.66 7.91
CA LYS A 393 2.27 5.08 7.84
C LYS A 393 3.68 5.36 8.33
N SER A 394 4.24 4.48 9.17
CA SER A 394 5.64 4.56 9.58
C SER A 394 6.65 4.28 8.46
N ASN A 395 6.19 3.68 7.36
CA ASN A 395 7.00 3.30 6.20
C ASN A 395 6.78 4.24 5.01
N ILE A 396 6.11 5.34 5.22
CA ILE A 396 5.88 6.40 4.23
C ILE A 396 6.64 7.65 4.69
N ASP A 397 7.48 8.16 3.82
CA ASP A 397 8.15 9.44 4.02
C ASP A 397 7.24 10.57 3.51
N TYR A 398 6.51 11.22 4.47
CA TYR A 398 5.54 12.26 4.14
C TYR A 398 5.61 13.48 5.05
#